data_94dac73891bea2597ba6b63add467f49
#
_entry.id   94dac73891bea2597ba6b63add467f49
#
_cell.length_a   1.000
_cell.length_b   1.000
_cell.length_c   1.000
_cell.angle_alpha   90.00
_cell.angle_beta   90.00
_cell.angle_gamma   90.00
#
_symmetry.space_group_name_H-M   'P 1'
#
loop_
_entity.id
_entity.type
_entity.pdbx_description
1 polymer ?
#
loop_
_entity_poly.entity_id
_entity_poly.type
_entity_poly.pdbx_seq_one_letter_code
_entity_poly.pdbx_strand_id
1 'polypeptide(L)'
;PLPLDEARLSIEDGDTRIDRMILGAGTRVLTQMIPATKSAGVSLWVPVGSRDEGPRTAGSTHFLEHLLFKGTNKRSALDIAVAFDSVGGESNAETAREHTAYWARVRDADLDMAIETLADMVTDSRLDEDDFSMERGVILDELAMGEDSPTDTVHDAFQLAVHGDRPIGRP
;
A
#
# COMPACT_ATOMS: atom_id res chain seq x y z
N PRO A 1 -20.85 18.72 -10.40
CA PRO A 1 -20.38 17.37 -10.01
C PRO A 1 -19.60 16.75 -11.16
N LEU A 2 -18.54 16.00 -10.84
CA LEU A 2 -17.76 15.29 -11.84
C LEU A 2 -18.60 14.13 -12.41
N PRO A 3 -18.55 13.87 -13.73
CA PRO A 3 -19.24 12.74 -14.36
C PRO A 3 -18.49 11.43 -14.06
N LEU A 4 -18.64 10.90 -12.84
CA LEU A 4 -17.88 9.75 -12.34
C LEU A 4 -18.20 8.43 -13.03
N ASP A 5 -19.23 8.37 -13.84
CA ASP A 5 -19.65 7.25 -14.69
C ASP A 5 -18.86 7.14 -16.01
N GLU A 6 -18.20 8.23 -16.45
CA GLU A 6 -17.36 8.19 -17.64
C GLU A 6 -16.07 7.39 -17.39
N ALA A 7 -15.67 6.57 -18.37
CA ALA A 7 -14.45 5.76 -18.29
C ALA A 7 -13.16 6.60 -18.32
N ARG A 8 -13.23 7.81 -18.86
CA ARG A 8 -12.11 8.75 -18.94
C ARG A 8 -12.57 10.13 -18.53
N LEU A 9 -11.82 10.76 -17.66
CA LEU A 9 -11.98 12.15 -17.23
C LEU A 9 -10.64 12.84 -17.29
N SER A 10 -10.63 14.10 -17.69
CA SER A 10 -9.45 14.96 -17.66
C SER A 10 -9.84 16.33 -17.11
N ILE A 11 -9.03 16.86 -16.21
CA ILE A 11 -9.20 18.18 -15.61
C ILE A 11 -7.85 18.89 -15.68
N GLU A 12 -7.88 20.16 -16.05
CA GLU A 12 -6.73 21.05 -16.01
C GLU A 12 -6.95 22.10 -14.92
N ASP A 13 -5.90 22.31 -14.11
CA ASP A 13 -5.85 23.35 -13.08
C ASP A 13 -4.49 24.06 -13.16
N GLY A 14 -4.47 25.22 -13.81
CA GLY A 14 -3.23 25.89 -14.19
C GLY A 14 -2.40 25.03 -15.12
N ASP A 15 -1.15 24.79 -14.72
CA ASP A 15 -0.21 23.94 -15.47
C ASP A 15 -0.34 22.44 -15.14
N THR A 16 -1.20 22.10 -14.18
CA THR A 16 -1.39 20.73 -13.72
C THR A 16 -2.53 20.06 -14.49
N ARG A 17 -2.30 18.83 -14.92
CA ARG A 17 -3.32 17.99 -15.53
C ARG A 17 -3.57 16.75 -14.68
N ILE A 18 -4.84 16.49 -14.41
CA ILE A 18 -5.31 15.31 -13.70
C ILE A 18 -6.16 14.46 -14.64
N ASP A 19 -5.75 13.23 -14.87
CA ASP A 19 -6.52 12.28 -15.66
C ASP A 19 -6.98 11.10 -14.79
N ARG A 20 -8.21 10.64 -15.04
CA ARG A 20 -8.72 9.36 -14.55
C ARG A 20 -9.06 8.47 -15.72
N MET A 21 -8.66 7.21 -15.65
CA MET A 21 -8.99 6.16 -16.60
C MET A 21 -9.45 4.91 -15.87
N ILE A 22 -10.43 4.22 -16.42
CA ILE A 22 -10.87 2.89 -15.98
C ILE A 22 -10.40 1.88 -17.02
N LEU A 23 -9.57 0.93 -16.61
CA LEU A 23 -9.10 -0.17 -17.46
C LEU A 23 -10.17 -1.25 -17.62
N GLY A 24 -10.01 -2.14 -18.61
CA GLY A 24 -10.98 -3.18 -18.91
C GLY A 24 -11.30 -4.15 -17.75
N ALA A 25 -10.38 -4.32 -16.80
CA ALA A 25 -10.57 -5.10 -15.57
C ALA A 25 -11.24 -4.31 -14.43
N GLY A 26 -11.62 -3.05 -14.64
CA GLY A 26 -12.21 -2.18 -13.62
C GLY A 26 -11.19 -1.40 -12.77
N THR A 27 -9.90 -1.61 -12.96
CA THR A 27 -8.85 -0.87 -12.27
C THR A 27 -8.92 0.60 -12.63
N ARG A 28 -8.97 1.46 -11.63
CA ARG A 28 -8.93 2.92 -11.80
C ARG A 28 -7.49 3.39 -11.78
N VAL A 29 -7.09 4.12 -12.81
CA VAL A 29 -5.80 4.80 -12.90
C VAL A 29 -6.05 6.30 -12.77
N LEU A 30 -5.38 6.92 -11.81
CA LEU A 30 -5.36 8.36 -11.61
C LEU A 30 -3.95 8.85 -11.86
N THR A 31 -3.80 9.85 -12.69
CA THR A 31 -2.51 10.49 -12.92
C THR A 31 -2.62 11.99 -12.69
N GLN A 32 -1.61 12.56 -12.08
CA GLN A 32 -1.45 14.01 -11.96
C GLN A 32 -0.10 14.38 -12.55
N MET A 33 -0.14 15.17 -13.61
CA MET A 33 1.07 15.69 -14.25
C MET A 33 1.31 17.14 -13.79
N ILE A 34 2.46 17.36 -13.17
CA ILE A 34 2.91 18.68 -12.74
C ILE A 34 4.18 19.01 -13.55
N PRO A 35 4.13 19.96 -14.50
CA PRO A 35 5.28 20.33 -15.31
C PRO A 35 6.48 20.74 -14.47
N ALA A 36 7.68 20.48 -14.98
CA ALA A 36 8.96 20.78 -14.35
C ALA A 36 9.30 20.01 -13.04
N THR A 37 8.42 19.16 -12.53
CA THR A 37 8.73 18.26 -11.41
C THR A 37 9.64 17.12 -11.90
N LYS A 38 10.72 16.85 -11.14
CA LYS A 38 11.72 15.82 -11.46
C LYS A 38 11.62 14.59 -10.58
N SER A 39 10.57 14.49 -9.78
CA SER A 39 10.19 13.32 -8.99
C SER A 39 8.84 12.80 -9.43
N ALA A 40 8.64 11.50 -9.30
CA ALA A 40 7.37 10.84 -9.53
C ALA A 40 6.99 10.00 -8.32
N GLY A 41 5.72 10.04 -7.95
CA GLY A 41 5.11 9.14 -6.98
C GLY A 41 4.16 8.18 -7.67
N VAL A 42 4.21 6.92 -7.30
CA VAL A 42 3.27 5.90 -7.74
C VAL A 42 2.74 5.15 -6.54
N SER A 43 1.45 4.83 -6.54
CA SER A 43 0.87 3.97 -5.51
C SER A 43 -0.20 3.03 -6.07
N LEU A 44 -0.21 1.80 -5.56
CA LEU A 44 -1.23 0.79 -5.80
C LEU A 44 -2.12 0.71 -4.57
N TRP A 45 -3.41 0.95 -4.77
CA TRP A 45 -4.41 0.96 -3.71
C TRP A 45 -5.31 -0.25 -3.84
N VAL A 46 -5.33 -1.06 -2.78
CA VAL A 46 -6.20 -2.23 -2.65
C VAL A 46 -7.31 -1.85 -1.66
N PRO A 47 -8.61 -1.89 -2.05
CA PRO A 47 -9.72 -1.51 -1.18
C PRO A 47 -10.06 -2.65 -0.20
N VAL A 48 -9.06 -3.14 0.52
CA VAL A 48 -9.14 -4.14 1.58
C VAL A 48 -8.25 -3.68 2.72
N GLY A 49 -8.78 -3.67 3.93
CA GLY A 49 -8.08 -3.31 5.15
C GLY A 49 -8.58 -4.11 6.34
N SER A 50 -8.16 -3.77 7.56
CA SER A 50 -8.47 -4.54 8.76
C SER A 50 -9.99 -4.66 9.05
N ARG A 51 -10.80 -3.72 8.57
CA ARG A 51 -12.28 -3.80 8.68
C ARG A 51 -12.92 -4.97 7.93
N ASP A 52 -12.24 -5.48 6.91
CA ASP A 52 -12.73 -6.59 6.07
C ASP A 52 -12.39 -7.96 6.67
N GLU A 53 -11.62 -7.98 7.74
CA GLU A 53 -11.16 -9.19 8.41
C GLU A 53 -12.18 -9.72 9.42
N GLY A 54 -12.32 -11.05 9.44
CA GLY A 54 -13.10 -11.74 10.45
C GLY A 54 -12.28 -12.04 11.71
N PRO A 55 -12.93 -12.50 12.81
CA PRO A 55 -12.21 -12.80 14.06
C PRO A 55 -11.08 -13.83 13.96
N ARG A 56 -11.11 -14.68 12.91
CA ARG A 56 -10.09 -15.72 12.67
C ARG A 56 -8.99 -15.27 11.69
N THR A 57 -9.15 -14.12 11.07
CA THR A 57 -8.23 -13.57 10.07
C THR A 57 -7.74 -12.17 10.45
N ALA A 58 -7.96 -11.76 11.71
CA ALA A 58 -7.48 -10.49 12.21
C ALA A 58 -5.96 -10.40 12.08
N GLY A 59 -5.48 -9.29 11.50
CA GLY A 59 -4.07 -9.04 11.20
C GLY A 59 -3.57 -9.66 9.88
N SER A 60 -4.41 -10.41 9.13
CA SER A 60 -3.96 -11.05 7.88
C SER A 60 -3.59 -10.06 6.79
N THR A 61 -4.24 -8.91 6.74
CA THR A 61 -3.94 -7.87 5.74
C THR A 61 -2.58 -7.23 6.01
N HIS A 62 -2.29 -6.88 7.26
CA HIS A 62 -1.00 -6.37 7.68
C HIS A 62 0.11 -7.42 7.48
N PHE A 63 -0.17 -8.67 7.82
CA PHE A 63 0.77 -9.77 7.59
C PHE A 63 1.11 -9.94 6.11
N LEU A 64 0.10 -9.86 5.23
CA LEU A 64 0.29 -9.92 3.79
C LEU A 64 1.13 -8.73 3.29
N GLU A 65 0.94 -7.54 3.84
CA GLU A 65 1.76 -6.38 3.54
C GLU A 65 3.25 -6.69 3.70
N HIS A 66 3.67 -7.22 4.85
CA HIS A 66 5.06 -7.62 5.09
C HIS A 66 5.56 -8.66 4.10
N LEU A 67 4.75 -9.68 3.80
CA LEU A 67 5.15 -10.77 2.91
C LEU A 67 5.39 -10.31 1.47
N LEU A 68 4.69 -9.28 0.99
CA LEU A 68 4.88 -8.78 -0.38
C LEU A 68 6.29 -8.19 -0.61
N PHE A 69 6.98 -7.76 0.44
CA PHE A 69 8.38 -7.29 0.36
C PHE A 69 9.42 -8.42 0.42
N LYS A 70 9.03 -9.68 0.66
CA LYS A 70 9.96 -10.80 0.82
C LYS A 70 10.38 -11.45 -0.49
N GLY A 71 9.80 -11.04 -1.59
CA GLY A 71 10.22 -11.44 -2.94
C GLY A 71 9.09 -11.94 -3.82
N THR A 72 9.38 -11.95 -5.08
CA THR A 72 8.50 -12.41 -6.16
C THR A 72 9.16 -13.59 -6.89
N ASN A 73 8.50 -14.15 -7.89
CA ASN A 73 9.13 -15.15 -8.76
C ASN A 73 10.31 -14.59 -9.58
N LYS A 74 10.41 -13.25 -9.70
CA LYS A 74 11.46 -12.58 -10.48
C LYS A 74 12.51 -11.88 -9.64
N ARG A 75 12.17 -11.49 -8.41
CA ARG A 75 13.00 -10.62 -7.54
C ARG A 75 13.09 -11.21 -6.14
N SER A 76 14.27 -11.26 -5.57
CA SER A 76 14.44 -11.47 -4.13
C SER A 76 14.03 -10.22 -3.34
N ALA A 77 13.91 -10.32 -2.02
CA ALA A 77 13.70 -9.17 -1.13
C ALA A 77 14.81 -8.12 -1.30
N LEU A 78 16.05 -8.58 -1.46
CA LEU A 78 17.19 -7.69 -1.70
C LEU A 78 17.08 -6.99 -3.06
N ASP A 79 16.66 -7.68 -4.12
CA ASP A 79 16.48 -7.06 -5.43
C ASP A 79 15.41 -5.99 -5.41
N ILE A 80 14.33 -6.18 -4.64
CA ILE A 80 13.27 -5.18 -4.45
C ILE A 80 13.85 -3.95 -3.75
N ALA A 81 14.56 -4.11 -2.64
CA ALA A 81 15.17 -3.02 -1.91
C ALA A 81 16.20 -2.26 -2.79
N VAL A 82 17.10 -2.98 -3.44
CA VAL A 82 18.13 -2.39 -4.32
C VAL A 82 17.51 -1.65 -5.51
N ALA A 83 16.38 -2.10 -6.05
CA ALA A 83 15.72 -1.41 -7.15
C ALA A 83 15.39 0.04 -6.80
N PHE A 84 14.91 0.30 -5.60
CA PHE A 84 14.59 1.66 -5.13
C PHE A 84 15.82 2.40 -4.60
N ASP A 85 16.64 1.77 -3.76
CA ASP A 85 17.80 2.39 -3.14
C ASP A 85 18.85 2.87 -4.17
N SER A 86 19.08 2.09 -5.24
CA SER A 86 20.06 2.41 -6.28
C SER A 86 19.75 3.71 -7.04
N VAL A 87 18.50 4.13 -7.07
CA VAL A 87 18.06 5.38 -7.70
C VAL A 87 17.77 6.50 -6.69
N GLY A 88 18.05 6.27 -5.40
CA GLY A 88 17.73 7.20 -4.32
C GLY A 88 16.23 7.38 -4.13
N GLY A 89 15.45 6.35 -4.44
CA GLY A 89 14.01 6.29 -4.24
C GLY A 89 13.62 5.81 -2.84
N GLU A 90 12.34 5.93 -2.55
CA GLU A 90 11.70 5.39 -1.35
C GLU A 90 10.56 4.49 -1.76
N SER A 91 10.36 3.39 -1.05
CA SER A 91 9.17 2.55 -1.18
C SER A 91 8.69 2.10 0.19
N ASN A 92 7.39 2.01 0.34
CA ASN A 92 6.77 1.53 1.58
C ASN A 92 5.35 1.04 1.31
N ALA A 93 4.70 0.52 2.33
CA ALA A 93 3.30 0.19 2.32
C ALA A 93 2.60 0.69 3.59
N GLU A 94 1.29 0.65 3.57
CA GLU A 94 0.44 1.01 4.69
C GLU A 94 -0.81 0.15 4.65
N THR A 95 -1.09 -0.54 5.75
CA THR A 95 -2.37 -1.21 5.99
C THR A 95 -3.24 -0.35 6.90
N ALA A 96 -4.26 0.25 6.32
CA ALA A 96 -5.28 1.01 7.05
C ALA A 96 -6.54 0.15 7.31
N ARG A 97 -7.54 0.72 7.95
CA ARG A 97 -8.80 0.02 8.23
C ARG A 97 -9.61 -0.31 6.98
N GLU A 98 -9.55 0.50 5.94
CA GLU A 98 -10.40 0.39 4.74
C GLU A 98 -9.62 0.15 3.44
N HIS A 99 -8.30 0.19 3.49
CA HIS A 99 -7.45 -0.04 2.33
C HIS A 99 -6.04 -0.44 2.75
N THR A 100 -5.31 -1.01 1.79
CA THR A 100 -3.87 -1.21 1.84
C THR A 100 -3.26 -0.50 0.64
N ALA A 101 -2.20 0.26 0.85
CA ALA A 101 -1.49 0.99 -0.20
C ALA A 101 -0.02 0.58 -0.24
N TYR A 102 0.49 0.33 -1.44
CA TYR A 102 1.92 0.11 -1.72
C TYR A 102 2.38 1.27 -2.57
N TRP A 103 3.43 1.98 -2.18
CA TRP A 103 3.84 3.19 -2.86
C TRP A 103 5.35 3.30 -3.02
N ALA A 104 5.74 4.06 -4.02
CA ALA A 104 7.13 4.45 -4.22
C ALA A 104 7.22 5.92 -4.66
N ARG A 105 8.34 6.56 -4.31
CA ARG A 105 8.76 7.87 -4.78
C ARG A 105 10.14 7.77 -5.39
N VAL A 106 10.27 8.13 -6.64
CA VAL A 106 11.49 8.00 -7.43
C VAL A 106 11.71 9.25 -8.28
N ARG A 107 12.80 9.33 -9.02
CA ARG A 107 12.93 10.33 -10.09
C ARG A 107 11.96 10.02 -11.23
N ASP A 108 11.58 11.04 -11.99
CA ASP A 108 10.69 10.90 -13.15
C ASP A 108 11.21 9.86 -14.17
N ALA A 109 12.52 9.77 -14.36
CA ALA A 109 13.17 8.82 -15.25
C ALA A 109 13.07 7.34 -14.77
N ASP A 110 12.80 7.10 -13.50
CA ASP A 110 12.75 5.76 -12.89
C ASP A 110 11.33 5.27 -12.61
N LEU A 111 10.32 6.01 -13.07
CA LEU A 111 8.90 5.70 -12.83
C LEU A 111 8.49 4.33 -13.36
N ASP A 112 8.95 3.95 -14.56
CA ASP A 112 8.61 2.66 -15.17
C ASP A 112 9.12 1.49 -14.30
N MET A 113 10.35 1.59 -13.79
CA MET A 113 10.91 0.60 -12.85
C MET A 113 10.09 0.51 -11.57
N ALA A 114 9.67 1.65 -11.01
CA ALA A 114 8.87 1.67 -9.79
C ALA A 114 7.50 1.02 -10.00
N ILE A 115 6.81 1.32 -11.11
CA ILE A 115 5.53 0.69 -11.47
C ILE A 115 5.70 -0.81 -11.66
N GLU A 116 6.72 -1.25 -12.40
CA GLU A 116 6.97 -2.66 -12.65
C GLU A 116 7.26 -3.42 -11.36
N THR A 117 8.09 -2.85 -10.47
CA THR A 117 8.45 -3.50 -9.20
C THR A 117 7.25 -3.60 -8.26
N LEU A 118 6.49 -2.53 -8.06
CA LEU A 118 5.29 -2.58 -7.22
C LEU A 118 4.22 -3.52 -7.79
N ALA A 119 4.02 -3.53 -9.10
CA ALA A 119 3.08 -4.44 -9.74
C ALA A 119 3.50 -5.90 -9.55
N ASP A 120 4.79 -6.21 -9.71
CA ASP A 120 5.35 -7.54 -9.50
C ASP A 120 5.15 -8.02 -8.06
N MET A 121 5.41 -7.13 -7.07
CA MET A 121 5.16 -7.41 -5.64
C MET A 121 3.70 -7.77 -5.36
N VAL A 122 2.75 -7.02 -5.92
CA VAL A 122 1.32 -7.23 -5.64
C VAL A 122 0.74 -8.42 -6.41
N THR A 123 1.28 -8.75 -7.59
CA THR A 123 0.67 -9.77 -8.47
C THR A 123 1.41 -11.10 -8.54
N ASP A 124 2.68 -11.15 -8.14
CA ASP A 124 3.55 -12.33 -8.33
C ASP A 124 4.43 -12.65 -7.11
N SER A 125 4.01 -12.22 -5.91
CA SER A 125 4.72 -12.50 -4.66
C SER A 125 4.75 -14.01 -4.36
N ARG A 126 5.89 -14.51 -3.83
CA ARG A 126 6.08 -15.96 -3.57
C ARG A 126 5.32 -16.47 -2.35
N LEU A 127 5.21 -15.64 -1.30
CA LEU A 127 4.56 -16.00 -0.04
C LEU A 127 5.13 -17.29 0.57
N ASP A 128 6.45 -17.37 0.69
CA ASP A 128 7.16 -18.54 1.17
C ASP A 128 6.90 -18.79 2.67
N GLU A 129 6.86 -20.07 3.09
CA GLU A 129 6.59 -20.48 4.48
C GLU A 129 7.71 -20.04 5.44
N ASP A 130 8.96 -20.01 4.96
CA ASP A 130 10.11 -19.55 5.75
C ASP A 130 9.99 -18.04 6.03
N ASP A 131 9.62 -17.26 5.04
CA ASP A 131 9.36 -15.82 5.18
C ASP A 131 8.19 -15.57 6.12
N PHE A 132 7.11 -16.36 6.01
CA PHE A 132 5.96 -16.29 6.92
C PHE A 132 6.40 -16.54 8.39
N SER A 133 7.21 -17.57 8.62
CA SER A 133 7.69 -17.90 9.95
C SER A 133 8.57 -16.81 10.55
N MET A 134 9.38 -16.15 9.73
CA MET A 134 10.25 -15.05 10.12
C MET A 134 9.46 -13.78 10.43
N GLU A 135 8.55 -13.38 9.53
CA GLU A 135 7.75 -12.17 9.69
C GLU A 135 6.77 -12.25 10.86
N ARG A 136 6.32 -13.45 11.22
CA ARG A 136 5.52 -13.63 12.43
C ARG A 136 6.22 -13.10 13.67
N GLY A 137 7.54 -13.26 13.78
CA GLY A 137 8.33 -12.70 14.89
C GLY A 137 8.34 -11.17 14.85
N VAL A 138 8.59 -10.59 13.69
CA VAL A 138 8.64 -9.14 13.48
C VAL A 138 7.30 -8.49 13.83
N ILE A 139 6.19 -9.03 13.35
CA ILE A 139 4.85 -8.50 13.61
C ILE A 139 4.47 -8.62 15.10
N LEU A 140 4.86 -9.68 15.78
CA LEU A 140 4.63 -9.80 17.21
C LEU A 140 5.40 -8.74 18.01
N ASP A 141 6.62 -8.41 17.58
CA ASP A 141 7.42 -7.34 18.20
C ASP A 141 6.80 -5.96 17.93
N GLU A 142 6.29 -5.71 16.72
CA GLU A 142 5.58 -4.48 16.38
C GLU A 142 4.28 -4.30 17.19
N LEU A 143 3.50 -5.38 17.36
CA LEU A 143 2.31 -5.35 18.21
C LEU A 143 2.65 -5.00 19.65
N ALA A 144 3.72 -5.60 20.20
CA ALA A 144 4.18 -5.28 21.55
C ALA A 144 4.62 -3.81 21.67
N MET A 145 5.30 -3.26 20.64
CA MET A 145 5.66 -1.84 20.60
C MET A 145 4.43 -0.94 20.56
N GLY A 146 3.39 -1.30 19.81
CA GLY A 146 2.11 -0.58 19.77
C GLY A 146 1.39 -0.58 21.12
N GLU A 147 1.36 -1.73 21.82
CA GLU A 147 0.80 -1.85 23.18
C GLU A 147 1.53 -0.96 24.20
N ASP A 148 2.84 -0.79 24.05
CA ASP A 148 3.66 0.08 24.90
C ASP A 148 3.54 1.57 24.53
N SER A 149 2.91 1.92 23.41
CA SER A 149 2.72 3.30 22.95
C SER A 149 1.43 3.90 23.51
N PRO A 150 1.47 4.92 24.39
CA PRO A 150 0.26 5.57 24.89
C PRO A 150 -0.57 6.24 23.79
N THR A 151 0.07 6.67 22.72
CA THR A 151 -0.59 7.28 21.56
C THR A 151 -1.41 6.24 20.80
N ASP A 152 -0.84 5.07 20.52
CA ASP A 152 -1.53 4.04 19.76
C ASP A 152 -2.66 3.42 20.58
N THR A 153 -2.40 3.11 21.86
CA THR A 153 -3.40 2.56 22.78
C THR A 153 -4.59 3.49 23.01
N VAL A 154 -4.40 4.82 23.06
CA VAL A 154 -5.53 5.75 23.21
C VAL A 154 -6.38 5.82 21.94
N HIS A 155 -5.76 5.75 20.77
CA HIS A 155 -6.49 5.70 19.51
C HIS A 155 -7.30 4.42 19.36
N ASP A 156 -6.74 3.27 19.71
CA ASP A 156 -7.45 1.99 19.68
C ASP A 156 -8.60 1.95 20.69
N ALA A 157 -8.37 2.43 21.91
CA ALA A 157 -9.43 2.56 22.91
C ALA A 157 -10.57 3.47 22.43
N PHE A 158 -10.24 4.57 21.77
CA PHE A 158 -11.24 5.48 21.18
C PHE A 158 -12.03 4.79 20.06
N GLN A 159 -11.38 4.10 19.14
CA GLN A 159 -12.04 3.38 18.06
C GLN A 159 -12.99 2.29 18.60
N LEU A 160 -12.53 1.54 19.59
CA LEU A 160 -13.35 0.53 20.26
C LEU A 160 -14.56 1.16 20.96
N ALA A 161 -14.39 2.32 21.62
CA ALA A 161 -15.47 3.02 22.29
C ALA A 161 -16.54 3.55 21.31
N VAL A 162 -16.11 4.00 20.11
CA VAL A 162 -17.02 4.55 19.08
C VAL A 162 -17.73 3.45 18.30
N HIS A 163 -17.00 2.42 17.91
CA HIS A 163 -17.48 1.41 16.96
C HIS A 163 -17.87 0.08 17.63
N GLY A 164 -17.51 -0.13 18.89
CA GLY A 164 -17.70 -1.40 19.58
C GLY A 164 -16.85 -2.52 18.96
N ASP A 165 -17.16 -3.79 19.29
CA ASP A 165 -16.47 -4.98 18.75
C ASP A 165 -16.88 -5.27 17.29
N ARG A 166 -16.83 -4.25 16.44
CA ARG A 166 -16.96 -4.40 14.98
C ARG A 166 -15.57 -4.41 14.35
N PRO A 167 -15.40 -5.00 13.16
CA PRO A 167 -14.09 -5.05 12.51
C PRO A 167 -13.38 -3.69 12.44
N ILE A 168 -14.10 -2.61 12.13
CA ILE A 168 -13.55 -1.25 12.07
C ILE A 168 -13.12 -0.68 13.43
N GLY A 169 -13.65 -1.21 14.54
CA GLY A 169 -13.32 -0.77 15.90
C GLY A 169 -12.19 -1.55 16.57
N ARG A 170 -11.71 -2.61 15.92
CA ARG A 170 -10.58 -3.40 16.39
C ARG A 170 -9.25 -2.75 16.02
N PRO A 171 -8.19 -2.96 16.82
CA PRO A 171 -6.84 -2.53 16.45
C PRO A 171 -6.36 -3.20 15.17
#